data_c895ea44f07974b3db21a75a1cfd9f67
#
_entry.id   c895ea44f07974b3db21a75a1cfd9f67
#
_cell.length_a   1.000
_cell.length_b   1.000
_cell.length_c   1.000
_cell.angle_alpha   90.00
_cell.angle_beta   90.00
_cell.angle_gamma   90.00
#
_symmetry.space_group_name_H-M   'P 1'
#
loop_
_entity.id
_entity.type
_entity.pdbx_description
1 polymer ?
#
loop_
_entity_poly.entity_id
_entity_poly.type
_entity_poly.pdbx_seq_one_letter_code
_entity_poly.pdbx_strand_id
1 'polypeptide(L)'
;DVLICTTIVEMGLDIPNANTILIIDSQNFGLSQLHQLRGRVGRSVKQGYCYFLIPIPDLSKIAKNRLDSIIRLSDLGSGFFIAQEDLEIRGGGEMLGDKQSGHINSVGINLYLSMLKSALNKFKNNDEKELIQTEINFYDSSYINDDYLPSPLERLKIYKSLNSASSIYEVDQIKNDLVDRCGALTDEIKNLINDTKLSIIIKNSGIIKINSNPHKSSFLLSAKINKGVFDKILTLVTKEPNIYNINKENKLIFNLDEPCASVRRNKITNLVHEII
;
A
#
# COMPACT_ATOMS: atom_id res chain seq x y z
N ASP A 1 17.14 -7.58 46.16
CA ASP A 1 15.70 -7.55 46.45
C ASP A 1 14.88 -7.76 45.21
N VAL A 2 13.68 -8.30 45.33
CA VAL A 2 12.77 -8.61 44.22
C VAL A 2 11.49 -7.81 44.42
N LEU A 3 11.06 -7.11 43.34
CA LEU A 3 9.77 -6.43 43.30
C LEU A 3 8.80 -7.25 42.45
N ILE A 4 7.66 -7.64 43.02
CA ILE A 4 6.57 -8.29 42.31
C ILE A 4 5.48 -7.25 42.08
N CYS A 5 5.09 -7.08 40.80
CA CYS A 5 4.08 -6.09 40.41
C CYS A 5 3.25 -6.59 39.21
N THR A 6 2.17 -5.91 38.95
CA THR A 6 1.34 -6.09 37.77
C THR A 6 1.82 -5.15 36.63
N THR A 7 1.08 -5.08 35.54
CA THR A 7 1.32 -4.16 34.42
C THR A 7 1.32 -2.68 34.77
N ILE A 8 0.99 -2.31 36.01
CA ILE A 8 1.03 -0.92 36.50
C ILE A 8 2.43 -0.29 36.36
N VAL A 9 3.47 -1.13 36.30
CA VAL A 9 4.86 -0.69 36.07
C VAL A 9 5.05 -0.10 34.65
N GLU A 10 4.16 -0.41 33.72
CA GLU A 10 4.11 0.16 32.38
C GLU A 10 3.84 1.67 32.42
N MET A 11 3.10 2.17 33.41
CA MET A 11 2.65 3.56 33.53
C MET A 11 3.63 4.53 34.17
N GLY A 12 4.94 4.31 34.06
CA GLY A 12 5.92 5.36 34.39
C GLY A 12 6.62 5.23 35.75
N LEU A 13 6.53 4.08 36.41
CA LEU A 13 7.40 3.81 37.57
C LEU A 13 8.86 3.82 37.11
N ASP A 14 9.64 4.69 37.73
CA ASP A 14 11.09 4.74 37.52
C ASP A 14 11.81 4.00 38.65
N ILE A 15 12.53 2.93 38.31
CA ILE A 15 13.28 2.11 39.25
C ILE A 15 14.75 2.05 38.77
N PRO A 16 15.56 3.07 39.05
CA PRO A 16 16.88 3.24 38.44
C PRO A 16 17.85 2.07 38.68
N ASN A 17 17.67 1.35 39.80
CA ASN A 17 18.53 0.24 40.21
C ASN A 17 18.08 -1.13 39.65
N ALA A 18 16.90 -1.21 39.03
CA ALA A 18 16.43 -2.46 38.45
C ALA A 18 17.15 -2.69 37.09
N ASN A 19 17.96 -3.74 37.07
CA ASN A 19 18.68 -4.15 35.87
C ASN A 19 18.05 -5.38 35.18
N THR A 20 17.13 -6.07 35.84
CA THR A 20 16.54 -7.31 35.32
C THR A 20 15.03 -7.27 35.49
N ILE A 21 14.30 -7.65 34.43
CA ILE A 21 12.85 -7.84 34.47
C ILE A 21 12.50 -9.24 33.94
N LEU A 22 11.60 -9.91 34.64
CA LEU A 22 11.02 -11.19 34.25
C LEU A 22 9.55 -10.96 33.98
N ILE A 23 9.10 -11.21 32.74
CA ILE A 23 7.71 -11.05 32.31
C ILE A 23 7.08 -12.43 32.18
N ILE A 24 6.23 -12.75 33.14
CA ILE A 24 5.52 -14.05 33.18
C ILE A 24 4.33 -13.98 32.22
N ASP A 25 4.03 -15.09 31.59
CA ASP A 25 2.94 -15.22 30.60
C ASP A 25 3.04 -14.19 29.46
N SER A 26 4.26 -13.95 28.99
CA SER A 26 4.57 -12.92 28.00
C SER A 26 3.81 -13.08 26.68
N GLN A 27 3.31 -14.26 26.32
CA GLN A 27 2.46 -14.52 25.16
C GLN A 27 1.11 -13.78 25.20
N ASN A 28 0.64 -13.37 26.37
CA ASN A 28 -0.63 -12.67 26.57
C ASN A 28 -0.53 -11.16 26.37
N PHE A 29 0.70 -10.63 26.29
CA PHE A 29 0.94 -9.18 26.14
C PHE A 29 0.98 -8.76 24.69
N GLY A 30 0.53 -7.53 24.42
CA GLY A 30 0.71 -6.87 23.14
C GLY A 30 2.18 -6.48 22.89
N LEU A 31 2.58 -6.31 21.63
CA LEU A 31 3.94 -5.95 21.26
C LEU A 31 4.37 -4.62 21.87
N SER A 32 3.49 -3.62 21.85
CA SER A 32 3.73 -2.31 22.46
C SER A 32 3.91 -2.40 23.97
N GLN A 33 3.13 -3.25 24.67
CA GLN A 33 3.26 -3.48 26.11
C GLN A 33 4.59 -4.14 26.46
N LEU A 34 4.97 -5.19 25.72
CA LEU A 34 6.28 -5.84 25.89
C LEU A 34 7.43 -4.84 25.70
N HIS A 35 7.32 -3.95 24.71
CA HIS A 35 8.32 -2.89 24.50
C HIS A 35 8.39 -1.91 25.65
N GLN A 36 7.26 -1.46 26.19
CA GLN A 36 7.23 -0.54 27.32
C GLN A 36 7.79 -1.19 28.60
N LEU A 37 7.44 -2.47 28.88
CA LEU A 37 7.98 -3.23 29.99
C LEU A 37 9.49 -3.43 29.86
N ARG A 38 9.98 -3.81 28.68
CA ARG A 38 11.43 -3.92 28.40
C ARG A 38 12.14 -2.60 28.66
N GLY A 39 11.54 -1.47 28.31
CA GLY A 39 12.08 -0.14 28.53
C GLY A 39 12.12 0.31 30.01
N ARG A 40 11.68 -0.54 30.95
CA ARG A 40 11.77 -0.25 32.39
C ARG A 40 13.11 -0.62 32.98
N VAL A 41 13.91 -1.44 32.32
CA VAL A 41 15.27 -1.81 32.75
C VAL A 41 16.33 -1.23 31.80
N GLY A 42 17.59 -1.17 32.26
CA GLY A 42 18.68 -0.63 31.44
C GLY A 42 18.72 0.90 31.36
N ARG A 43 18.11 1.61 32.30
CA ARG A 43 18.13 3.09 32.39
C ARG A 43 19.36 3.67 33.05
N SER A 44 20.26 2.83 33.54
CA SER A 44 21.52 3.23 34.16
C SER A 44 22.70 2.74 33.32
N VAL A 45 23.92 2.98 33.81
CA VAL A 45 25.16 2.50 33.18
C VAL A 45 25.25 0.96 33.18
N LYS A 46 24.41 0.27 33.95
CA LYS A 46 24.38 -1.19 34.05
C LYS A 46 23.56 -1.78 32.91
N GLN A 47 24.06 -2.89 32.34
CA GLN A 47 23.35 -3.66 31.33
C GLN A 47 21.97 -4.11 31.86
N GLY A 48 20.92 -3.85 31.08
CA GLY A 48 19.57 -4.33 31.35
C GLY A 48 19.30 -5.70 30.75
N TYR A 49 18.57 -6.54 31.49
CA TYR A 49 18.14 -7.87 31.05
C TYR A 49 16.63 -8.00 31.10
N CYS A 50 16.03 -8.47 30.04
CA CYS A 50 14.59 -8.71 29.95
C CYS A 50 14.32 -10.14 29.50
N TYR A 51 13.61 -10.91 30.34
CA TYR A 51 13.26 -12.30 30.07
C TYR A 51 11.76 -12.44 29.88
N PHE A 52 11.38 -12.99 28.71
CA PHE A 52 10.01 -13.32 28.38
C PHE A 52 9.74 -14.79 28.74
N LEU A 53 8.98 -15.03 29.81
CA LEU A 53 8.66 -16.36 30.30
C LEU A 53 7.35 -16.86 29.68
N ILE A 54 7.39 -18.06 29.11
CA ILE A 54 6.29 -18.70 28.41
C ILE A 54 6.04 -20.05 29.05
N PRO A 55 4.91 -20.24 29.75
CA PRO A 55 4.64 -21.52 30.44
C PRO A 55 4.13 -22.62 29.50
N ILE A 56 3.71 -22.29 28.30
CA ILE A 56 3.06 -23.21 27.35
C ILE A 56 3.98 -23.45 26.15
N PRO A 57 4.27 -24.71 25.77
CA PRO A 57 5.12 -25.01 24.60
C PRO A 57 4.47 -24.63 23.26
N ASP A 58 3.13 -24.69 23.16
CA ASP A 58 2.39 -24.35 21.94
C ASP A 58 1.85 -22.93 21.98
N LEU A 59 2.56 -22.05 21.28
CA LEU A 59 2.14 -20.67 21.08
C LEU A 59 1.29 -20.53 19.80
N SER A 60 0.29 -19.66 19.84
CA SER A 60 -0.35 -19.20 18.61
C SER A 60 0.67 -18.53 17.68
N LYS A 61 0.49 -18.66 16.37
CA LYS A 61 1.38 -18.04 15.37
C LYS A 61 1.54 -16.53 15.61
N ILE A 62 0.47 -15.87 16.03
CA ILE A 62 0.46 -14.42 16.34
C ILE A 62 1.31 -14.11 17.57
N ALA A 63 1.20 -14.89 18.65
CA ALA A 63 1.98 -14.70 19.87
C ALA A 63 3.48 -14.95 19.59
N LYS A 64 3.80 -15.98 18.80
CA LYS A 64 5.18 -16.26 18.38
C LYS A 64 5.76 -15.10 17.58
N ASN A 65 5.06 -14.62 16.57
CA ASN A 65 5.52 -13.48 15.75
C ASN A 65 5.79 -12.23 16.60
N ARG A 66 4.92 -11.92 17.60
CA ARG A 66 5.15 -10.78 18.51
C ARG A 66 6.42 -10.92 19.33
N LEU A 67 6.66 -12.12 19.90
CA LEU A 67 7.85 -12.38 20.69
C LEU A 67 9.12 -12.36 19.85
N ASP A 68 9.08 -12.91 18.64
CA ASP A 68 10.21 -12.87 17.70
C ASP A 68 10.51 -11.42 17.27
N SER A 69 9.49 -10.59 17.05
CA SER A 69 9.66 -9.18 16.70
C SER A 69 10.30 -8.36 17.84
N ILE A 70 9.86 -8.55 19.10
CA ILE A 70 10.43 -7.81 20.22
C ILE A 70 11.89 -8.21 20.53
N ILE A 71 12.26 -9.46 20.23
CA ILE A 71 13.65 -9.94 20.36
C ILE A 71 14.52 -9.36 19.25
N ARG A 72 14.03 -9.41 18.00
CA ARG A 72 14.76 -8.89 16.82
C ARG A 72 14.99 -7.38 16.89
N LEU A 73 14.00 -6.63 17.35
CA LEU A 73 14.04 -5.18 17.46
C LEU A 73 14.56 -4.75 18.85
N SER A 74 15.77 -5.20 19.21
CA SER A 74 16.37 -4.95 20.53
C SER A 74 17.08 -3.59 20.63
N ASP A 75 17.36 -2.92 19.52
CA ASP A 75 18.14 -1.70 19.48
C ASP A 75 17.41 -0.48 20.07
N LEU A 76 18.18 0.45 20.64
CA LEU A 76 17.69 1.75 21.10
C LEU A 76 17.05 2.52 19.95
N GLY A 77 15.84 3.04 20.17
CA GLY A 77 15.09 3.78 19.13
C GLY A 77 14.18 2.91 18.26
N SER A 78 14.12 1.59 18.50
CA SER A 78 13.25 0.66 17.74
C SER A 78 11.74 0.88 17.95
N GLY A 79 11.32 1.81 18.81
CA GLY A 79 9.89 2.05 19.13
C GLY A 79 9.02 2.31 17.91
N PHE A 80 9.52 3.04 16.91
CA PHE A 80 8.83 3.27 15.65
C PHE A 80 8.64 1.96 14.85
N PHE A 81 9.68 1.16 14.75
CA PHE A 81 9.63 -0.14 14.05
C PHE A 81 8.74 -1.14 14.78
N ILE A 82 8.73 -1.11 16.11
CA ILE A 82 7.84 -1.94 16.93
C ILE A 82 6.37 -1.55 16.74
N ALA A 83 6.07 -0.27 16.70
CA ALA A 83 4.71 0.21 16.41
C ALA A 83 4.25 -0.22 15.00
N GLN A 84 5.17 -0.22 14.04
CA GLN A 84 4.92 -0.66 12.67
C GLN A 84 4.70 -2.19 12.59
N GLU A 85 5.53 -2.98 13.27
CA GLU A 85 5.37 -4.43 13.40
C GLU A 85 4.07 -4.83 14.13
N ASP A 86 3.70 -4.10 15.19
CA ASP A 86 2.43 -4.34 15.91
C ASP A 86 1.22 -4.16 14.99
N LEU A 87 1.28 -3.16 14.13
CA LEU A 87 0.27 -2.88 13.10
C LEU A 87 0.18 -4.01 12.06
N GLU A 88 1.31 -4.64 11.72
CA GLU A 88 1.36 -5.77 10.81
C GLU A 88 0.87 -7.07 11.43
N ILE A 89 1.29 -7.36 12.66
CA ILE A 89 0.90 -8.59 13.38
C ILE A 89 -0.60 -8.58 13.69
N ARG A 90 -1.18 -7.42 13.98
CA ARG A 90 -2.63 -7.24 14.10
C ARG A 90 -3.36 -7.33 12.76
N GLY A 91 -2.58 -7.49 11.66
CA GLY A 91 -3.09 -7.49 10.30
C GLY A 91 -3.81 -6.18 10.03
N GLY A 92 -3.22 -5.17 9.46
CA GLY A 92 -3.78 -3.81 9.28
C GLY A 92 -5.32 -3.70 9.05
N GLY A 93 -6.04 -4.82 9.12
CA GLY A 93 -7.47 -5.02 9.10
C GLY A 93 -8.20 -4.67 10.39
N GLU A 94 -7.59 -4.83 11.58
CA GLU A 94 -8.28 -4.49 12.84
C GLU A 94 -8.37 -2.97 13.07
N MET A 95 -7.39 -2.19 12.63
CA MET A 95 -7.50 -0.73 12.69
C MET A 95 -8.51 -0.15 11.71
N LEU A 96 -8.90 -0.92 10.70
CA LEU A 96 -9.84 -0.50 9.65
C LEU A 96 -11.20 -1.22 9.74
N GLY A 97 -11.40 -2.08 10.77
CA GLY A 97 -12.59 -2.91 10.95
C GLY A 97 -12.72 -4.00 9.89
N ASP A 98 -13.13 -5.20 10.28
CA ASP A 98 -13.30 -6.37 9.39
C ASP A 98 -14.18 -6.11 8.16
N LYS A 99 -15.00 -5.07 8.19
CA LYS A 99 -15.83 -4.63 7.06
C LYS A 99 -15.08 -3.78 6.03
N GLN A 100 -13.85 -3.31 6.32
CA GLN A 100 -13.07 -2.44 5.44
C GLN A 100 -11.94 -3.17 4.70
N SER A 101 -11.51 -4.35 5.16
CA SER A 101 -10.56 -5.19 4.42
C SER A 101 -11.08 -5.60 3.02
N GLY A 102 -12.39 -5.77 2.87
CA GLY A 102 -13.05 -5.94 1.58
C GLY A 102 -12.96 -4.71 0.66
N HIS A 103 -12.91 -3.50 1.23
CA HIS A 103 -12.80 -2.26 0.45
C HIS A 103 -11.40 -1.99 -0.09
N ILE A 104 -10.33 -2.38 0.62
CA ILE A 104 -8.96 -2.24 0.11
C ILE A 104 -8.75 -3.16 -1.10
N ASN A 105 -9.31 -4.36 -1.07
CA ASN A 105 -9.28 -5.28 -2.20
C ASN A 105 -10.17 -4.84 -3.37
N SER A 106 -11.26 -4.10 -3.11
CA SER A 106 -12.21 -3.65 -4.13
C SER A 106 -11.89 -2.27 -4.71
N VAL A 107 -11.26 -1.40 -3.93
CA VAL A 107 -10.98 0.00 -4.28
C VAL A 107 -9.54 0.18 -4.81
N GLY A 108 -8.67 -0.79 -4.54
CA GLY A 108 -7.25 -0.73 -4.87
C GLY A 108 -6.45 0.11 -3.87
N ILE A 109 -5.25 -0.36 -3.60
CA ILE A 109 -4.34 0.26 -2.61
C ILE A 109 -3.97 1.70 -2.97
N ASN A 110 -3.96 2.03 -4.27
CA ASN A 110 -3.65 3.38 -4.75
C ASN A 110 -4.70 4.41 -4.31
N LEU A 111 -5.98 4.06 -4.35
CA LEU A 111 -7.03 4.98 -3.88
C LEU A 111 -7.01 5.11 -2.36
N TYR A 112 -6.74 4.04 -1.61
CA TYR A 112 -6.56 4.12 -0.16
C TYR A 112 -5.40 5.04 0.22
N LEU A 113 -4.23 4.89 -0.40
CA LEU A 113 -3.06 5.74 -0.17
C LEU A 113 -3.32 7.19 -0.57
N SER A 114 -4.09 7.43 -1.64
CA SER A 114 -4.48 8.78 -2.07
C SER A 114 -5.45 9.43 -1.09
N MET A 115 -6.43 8.69 -0.58
CA MET A 115 -7.37 9.18 0.44
C MET A 115 -6.64 9.50 1.75
N LEU A 116 -5.68 8.65 2.17
CA LEU A 116 -4.86 8.88 3.34
C LEU A 116 -4.00 10.15 3.17
N LYS A 117 -3.36 10.31 1.99
CA LYS A 117 -2.56 11.49 1.66
C LYS A 117 -3.42 12.76 1.61
N SER A 118 -4.61 12.70 1.03
CA SER A 118 -5.55 13.82 0.99
C SER A 118 -6.04 14.20 2.39
N ALA A 119 -6.32 13.22 3.25
CA ALA A 119 -6.69 13.46 4.62
C ALA A 119 -5.55 14.12 5.41
N LEU A 120 -4.32 13.63 5.27
CA LEU A 120 -3.13 14.23 5.90
C LEU A 120 -2.83 15.65 5.41
N ASN A 121 -3.03 15.93 4.11
CA ASN A 121 -2.85 17.28 3.55
C ASN A 121 -3.90 18.27 4.07
N LYS A 122 -5.16 17.85 4.22
CA LYS A 122 -6.21 18.65 4.86
C LYS A 122 -5.88 19.02 6.31
N PHE A 123 -5.22 18.09 7.07
CA PHE A 123 -4.75 18.39 8.42
C PHE A 123 -3.56 19.35 8.47
N LYS A 124 -2.77 19.43 7.39
CA LYS A 124 -1.56 20.29 7.33
C LYS A 124 -1.81 21.70 6.79
N ASN A 125 -3.06 22.07 6.46
CA ASN A 125 -3.43 23.36 5.86
C ASN A 125 -2.54 23.79 4.67
N ASN A 126 -1.99 22.85 3.94
CA ASN A 126 -1.26 23.15 2.71
C ASN A 126 -2.26 23.15 1.55
N ASP A 127 -2.60 24.31 1.05
CA ASP A 127 -3.27 24.55 -0.25
C ASP A 127 -2.33 24.16 -1.41
N GLU A 128 -1.80 22.95 -1.41
CA GLU A 128 -1.17 22.41 -2.61
C GLU A 128 -2.29 21.98 -3.58
N LYS A 129 -2.23 22.54 -4.79
CA LYS A 129 -3.07 22.20 -5.94
C LYS A 129 -3.37 20.71 -5.92
N GLU A 130 -4.65 20.35 -5.91
CA GLU A 130 -5.08 18.97 -6.09
C GLU A 130 -4.35 18.39 -7.30
N LEU A 131 -3.34 17.58 -7.06
CA LEU A 131 -2.74 16.76 -8.09
C LEU A 131 -3.87 15.82 -8.52
N ILE A 132 -4.46 16.08 -9.67
CA ILE A 132 -5.45 15.21 -10.29
C ILE A 132 -4.75 13.85 -10.46
N GLN A 133 -5.02 12.93 -9.53
CA GLN A 133 -4.50 11.57 -9.65
C GLN A 133 -5.32 10.87 -10.71
N THR A 134 -4.63 10.35 -11.69
CA THR A 134 -5.26 9.57 -12.75
C THR A 134 -5.63 8.19 -12.21
N GLU A 135 -6.90 7.83 -12.29
CA GLU A 135 -7.39 6.53 -11.88
C GLU A 135 -7.51 5.59 -13.10
N ILE A 136 -6.98 4.38 -12.96
CA ILE A 136 -7.09 3.33 -13.99
C ILE A 136 -7.72 2.09 -13.36
N ASN A 137 -8.81 1.62 -13.96
CA ASN A 137 -9.53 0.44 -13.50
C ASN A 137 -9.91 -0.46 -14.68
N PHE A 138 -9.26 -1.61 -14.75
CA PHE A 138 -9.53 -2.63 -15.76
C PHE A 138 -10.47 -3.74 -15.27
N TYR A 139 -10.93 -3.69 -14.03
CA TYR A 139 -11.79 -4.70 -13.38
C TYR A 139 -11.16 -6.11 -13.33
N ASP A 140 -9.85 -6.18 -13.36
CA ASP A 140 -9.06 -7.40 -13.18
C ASP A 140 -8.00 -7.21 -12.10
N SER A 141 -7.41 -8.32 -11.67
CA SER A 141 -6.48 -8.33 -10.54
C SER A 141 -5.16 -7.62 -10.90
N SER A 142 -4.78 -6.66 -10.06
CA SER A 142 -3.59 -5.82 -10.22
C SER A 142 -2.99 -5.56 -8.84
N TYR A 143 -2.28 -6.57 -8.28
CA TYR A 143 -1.73 -6.52 -6.93
C TYR A 143 -0.51 -7.43 -6.79
N ILE A 144 0.23 -7.28 -5.70
CA ILE A 144 1.33 -8.16 -5.30
C ILE A 144 0.78 -9.15 -4.29
N ASN A 145 0.71 -10.43 -4.67
CA ASN A 145 0.21 -11.49 -3.80
C ASN A 145 1.25 -11.85 -2.72
N ASP A 146 0.78 -12.46 -1.64
CA ASP A 146 1.57 -12.87 -0.50
C ASP A 146 2.44 -14.10 -0.79
N ASP A 147 2.05 -14.93 -1.76
CA ASP A 147 2.89 -16.04 -2.22
C ASP A 147 4.15 -15.55 -2.94
N TYR A 148 4.04 -14.44 -3.70
CA TYR A 148 5.18 -13.86 -4.41
C TYR A 148 6.09 -13.04 -3.49
N LEU A 149 5.50 -12.23 -2.60
CA LEU A 149 6.22 -11.42 -1.62
C LEU A 149 5.52 -11.50 -0.26
N PRO A 150 5.96 -12.43 0.63
CA PRO A 150 5.29 -12.71 1.89
C PRO A 150 5.20 -11.52 2.85
N SER A 151 6.22 -10.64 2.86
CA SER A 151 6.27 -9.51 3.79
C SER A 151 5.30 -8.37 3.39
N PRO A 152 4.27 -8.06 4.20
CA PRO A 152 3.36 -6.94 3.96
C PRO A 152 4.07 -5.60 3.88
N LEU A 153 5.13 -5.39 4.69
CA LEU A 153 5.94 -4.18 4.67
C LEU A 153 6.68 -3.99 3.34
N GLU A 154 7.26 -5.06 2.82
CA GLU A 154 7.94 -4.99 1.53
C GLU A 154 6.95 -4.72 0.41
N ARG A 155 5.78 -5.36 0.42
CA ARG A 155 4.70 -5.04 -0.52
C ARG A 155 4.31 -3.56 -0.46
N LEU A 156 4.12 -3.02 0.75
CA LEU A 156 3.77 -1.61 0.95
C LEU A 156 4.88 -0.67 0.44
N LYS A 157 6.16 -1.00 0.66
CA LYS A 157 7.30 -0.23 0.11
C LYS A 157 7.25 -0.19 -1.41
N ILE A 158 6.99 -1.33 -2.05
CA ILE A 158 6.91 -1.40 -3.52
C ILE A 158 5.73 -0.60 -4.04
N TYR A 159 4.52 -0.73 -3.44
CA TYR A 159 3.38 0.10 -3.81
C TYR A 159 3.67 1.60 -3.66
N LYS A 160 4.36 1.99 -2.58
CA LYS A 160 4.77 3.37 -2.36
C LYS A 160 5.76 3.84 -3.43
N SER A 161 6.75 3.02 -3.77
CA SER A 161 7.72 3.32 -4.83
C SER A 161 7.05 3.44 -6.20
N LEU A 162 6.14 2.52 -6.56
CA LEU A 162 5.37 2.60 -7.79
C LEU A 162 4.49 3.86 -7.85
N ASN A 163 3.82 4.20 -6.74
CA ASN A 163 2.97 5.40 -6.69
C ASN A 163 3.77 6.72 -6.73
N SER A 164 5.03 6.71 -6.28
CA SER A 164 5.92 7.88 -6.32
C SER A 164 6.73 7.98 -7.61
N ALA A 165 6.74 6.93 -8.45
CA ALA A 165 7.47 6.93 -9.70
C ALA A 165 6.96 8.03 -10.64
N SER A 166 7.89 8.80 -11.20
CA SER A 166 7.62 9.93 -12.09
C SER A 166 7.93 9.61 -13.55
N SER A 167 8.64 8.51 -13.81
CA SER A 167 9.05 8.09 -15.14
C SER A 167 8.88 6.57 -15.35
N ILE A 168 8.71 6.18 -16.61
CA ILE A 168 8.65 4.77 -17.02
C ILE A 168 9.95 4.05 -16.62
N TYR A 169 11.08 4.73 -16.70
CA TYR A 169 12.38 4.20 -16.32
C TYR A 169 12.44 3.77 -14.85
N GLU A 170 11.91 4.60 -13.93
CA GLU A 170 11.84 4.26 -12.50
C GLU A 170 10.95 3.02 -12.27
N VAL A 171 9.84 2.90 -12.99
CA VAL A 171 8.97 1.72 -12.92
C VAL A 171 9.68 0.48 -13.43
N ASP A 172 10.48 0.60 -14.50
CA ASP A 172 11.26 -0.52 -15.01
C ASP A 172 12.40 -0.92 -14.06
N GLN A 173 13.00 0.00 -13.33
CA GLN A 173 13.95 -0.32 -12.27
C GLN A 173 13.28 -1.11 -11.14
N ILE A 174 12.11 -0.68 -10.66
CA ILE A 174 11.35 -1.41 -9.64
C ILE A 174 10.97 -2.81 -10.14
N LYS A 175 10.56 -2.93 -11.41
CA LYS A 175 10.27 -4.21 -12.04
C LYS A 175 11.49 -5.15 -12.02
N ASN A 176 12.65 -4.65 -12.42
CA ASN A 176 13.89 -5.45 -12.49
C ASN A 176 14.33 -5.88 -11.09
N ASP A 177 14.26 -4.99 -10.09
CA ASP A 177 14.54 -5.32 -8.68
C ASP A 177 13.62 -6.43 -8.16
N LEU A 178 12.33 -6.39 -8.50
CA LEU A 178 11.38 -7.45 -8.17
C LEU A 178 11.73 -8.79 -8.80
N VAL A 179 12.11 -8.78 -10.09
CA VAL A 179 12.49 -10.00 -10.81
C VAL A 179 13.78 -10.59 -10.23
N ASP A 180 14.77 -9.74 -9.93
CA ASP A 180 16.05 -10.18 -9.40
C ASP A 180 15.91 -10.79 -7.99
N ARG A 181 15.00 -10.24 -7.17
CA ARG A 181 14.82 -10.69 -5.78
C ARG A 181 13.83 -11.84 -5.63
N CYS A 182 12.76 -11.85 -6.40
CA CYS A 182 11.62 -12.74 -6.22
C CYS A 182 11.35 -13.66 -7.42
N GLY A 183 12.10 -13.51 -8.52
CA GLY A 183 11.93 -14.31 -9.73
C GLY A 183 10.85 -13.78 -10.68
N ALA A 184 10.29 -14.66 -11.51
CA ALA A 184 9.35 -14.29 -12.57
C ALA A 184 8.08 -13.63 -12.02
N LEU A 185 7.67 -12.51 -12.62
CA LEU A 185 6.47 -11.77 -12.22
C LEU A 185 5.20 -12.57 -12.50
N THR A 186 4.26 -12.56 -11.57
CA THR A 186 2.89 -13.04 -11.80
C THR A 186 2.14 -12.09 -12.75
N ASP A 187 1.01 -12.54 -13.29
CA ASP A 187 0.24 -11.71 -14.22
C ASP A 187 -0.39 -10.51 -13.53
N GLU A 188 -0.77 -10.64 -12.24
CA GLU A 188 -1.28 -9.54 -11.42
C GLU A 188 -0.23 -8.43 -11.23
N ILE A 189 1.03 -8.81 -11.02
CA ILE A 189 2.14 -7.86 -10.87
C ILE A 189 2.48 -7.20 -12.21
N LYS A 190 2.45 -7.95 -13.31
CA LYS A 190 2.61 -7.38 -14.67
C LYS A 190 1.51 -6.35 -14.94
N ASN A 191 0.27 -6.66 -14.56
CA ASN A 191 -0.86 -5.74 -14.66
C ASN A 191 -0.62 -4.46 -13.86
N LEU A 192 -0.20 -4.58 -12.59
CA LEU A 192 0.11 -3.45 -11.72
C LEU A 192 1.19 -2.54 -12.31
N ILE A 193 2.26 -3.12 -12.85
CA ILE A 193 3.36 -2.38 -13.48
C ILE A 193 2.86 -1.65 -14.74
N ASN A 194 2.08 -2.33 -15.58
CA ASN A 194 1.54 -1.74 -16.80
C ASN A 194 0.53 -0.62 -16.51
N ASP A 195 -0.32 -0.78 -15.48
CA ASP A 195 -1.25 0.25 -15.04
C ASP A 195 -0.51 1.48 -14.51
N THR A 196 0.60 1.27 -13.78
CA THR A 196 1.45 2.35 -13.30
C THR A 196 2.11 3.10 -14.46
N LYS A 197 2.64 2.39 -15.45
CA LYS A 197 3.23 3.01 -16.67
C LYS A 197 2.19 3.82 -17.43
N LEU A 198 1.00 3.26 -17.63
CA LEU A 198 -0.10 3.95 -18.29
C LEU A 198 -0.52 5.21 -17.53
N SER A 199 -0.59 5.14 -16.19
CA SER A 199 -0.87 6.30 -15.34
C SER A 199 0.14 7.43 -15.53
N ILE A 200 1.44 7.11 -15.67
CA ILE A 200 2.49 8.10 -15.94
C ILE A 200 2.29 8.76 -17.31
N ILE A 201 1.97 7.96 -18.33
CA ILE A 201 1.75 8.44 -19.71
C ILE A 201 0.58 9.45 -19.75
N ILE A 202 -0.54 9.14 -19.08
CA ILE A 202 -1.74 9.98 -19.14
C ILE A 202 -1.73 11.15 -18.16
N LYS A 203 -0.78 11.22 -17.23
CA LYS A 203 -0.74 12.22 -16.14
C LYS A 203 -0.87 13.68 -16.59
N ASN A 204 -0.36 14.01 -17.76
CA ASN A 204 -0.38 15.38 -18.31
C ASN A 204 -1.28 15.53 -19.53
N SER A 205 -2.01 14.50 -19.93
CA SER A 205 -2.87 14.52 -21.12
C SER A 205 -4.22 15.20 -20.89
N GLY A 206 -4.65 15.27 -19.63
CA GLY A 206 -6.00 15.72 -19.26
C GLY A 206 -7.01 14.57 -19.18
N ILE A 207 -6.57 13.31 -19.26
CA ILE A 207 -7.40 12.15 -18.93
C ILE A 207 -7.35 11.92 -17.43
N ILE A 208 -8.52 11.97 -16.76
CA ILE A 208 -8.61 11.84 -15.30
C ILE A 208 -8.81 10.40 -14.87
N LYS A 209 -9.63 9.63 -15.63
CA LYS A 209 -10.02 8.28 -15.24
C LYS A 209 -10.22 7.40 -16.47
N ILE A 210 -9.71 6.18 -16.38
CA ILE A 210 -9.96 5.11 -17.34
C ILE A 210 -10.67 3.98 -16.61
N ASN A 211 -11.87 3.62 -17.08
CA ASN A 211 -12.58 2.42 -16.65
C ASN A 211 -12.77 1.52 -17.86
N SER A 212 -12.44 0.25 -17.73
CA SER A 212 -12.57 -0.71 -18.82
C SER A 212 -13.10 -2.04 -18.33
N ASN A 213 -14.31 -2.36 -18.74
CA ASN A 213 -14.94 -3.67 -18.56
C ASN A 213 -14.91 -4.47 -19.90
N PRO A 214 -15.32 -5.75 -19.93
CA PRO A 214 -15.28 -6.59 -21.13
C PRO A 214 -16.00 -6.01 -22.37
N HIS A 215 -17.03 -5.20 -22.17
CA HIS A 215 -17.88 -4.70 -23.26
C HIS A 215 -17.64 -3.24 -23.59
N LYS A 216 -17.03 -2.47 -22.68
CA LYS A 216 -16.96 -1.02 -22.82
C LYS A 216 -15.81 -0.43 -22.03
N SER A 217 -15.13 0.53 -22.64
CA SER A 217 -14.14 1.35 -21.95
C SER A 217 -14.58 2.82 -21.94
N SER A 218 -14.26 3.54 -20.89
CA SER A 218 -14.59 4.95 -20.77
C SER A 218 -13.42 5.74 -20.22
N PHE A 219 -13.18 6.90 -20.79
CA PHE A 219 -12.12 7.83 -20.43
C PHE A 219 -12.77 9.14 -19.96
N LEU A 220 -12.64 9.48 -18.72
CA LEU A 220 -13.12 10.76 -18.18
C LEU A 220 -12.10 11.84 -18.52
N LEU A 221 -12.54 12.87 -19.24
CA LEU A 221 -11.69 13.95 -19.71
C LEU A 221 -11.82 15.17 -18.77
N SER A 222 -10.71 15.82 -18.48
CA SER A 222 -10.67 17.08 -17.71
C SER A 222 -11.25 18.21 -18.55
N ALA A 223 -11.85 19.19 -17.88
CA ALA A 223 -12.17 20.47 -18.53
C ALA A 223 -10.91 21.22 -19.02
N LYS A 224 -9.72 20.85 -18.51
CA LYS A 224 -8.41 21.42 -18.91
C LYS A 224 -7.61 20.44 -19.78
N ILE A 225 -8.29 19.61 -20.58
CA ILE A 225 -7.62 18.66 -21.49
C ILE A 225 -6.70 19.42 -22.47
N ASN A 226 -5.56 18.82 -22.81
CA ASN A 226 -4.68 19.36 -23.84
C ASN A 226 -5.42 19.42 -25.19
N LYS A 227 -5.38 20.58 -25.85
CA LYS A 227 -6.09 20.83 -27.11
C LYS A 227 -5.69 19.82 -28.18
N GLY A 228 -4.40 19.48 -28.32
CA GLY A 228 -3.94 18.50 -29.30
C GLY A 228 -4.50 17.09 -29.03
N VAL A 229 -4.60 16.67 -27.77
CA VAL A 229 -5.22 15.40 -27.37
C VAL A 229 -6.72 15.42 -27.69
N PHE A 230 -7.40 16.55 -27.40
CA PHE A 230 -8.82 16.67 -27.70
C PHE A 230 -9.13 16.63 -29.19
N ASP A 231 -8.33 17.29 -30.03
CA ASP A 231 -8.48 17.29 -31.49
C ASP A 231 -8.29 15.90 -32.08
N LYS A 232 -7.32 15.12 -31.56
CA LYS A 232 -7.13 13.71 -31.95
C LYS A 232 -8.33 12.85 -31.56
N ILE A 233 -8.88 13.03 -30.34
CA ILE A 233 -10.09 12.33 -29.88
C ILE A 233 -11.27 12.66 -30.81
N LEU A 234 -11.50 13.92 -31.18
CA LEU A 234 -12.55 14.32 -32.11
C LEU A 234 -12.36 13.66 -33.49
N THR A 235 -11.13 13.56 -33.96
CA THR A 235 -10.80 12.91 -35.21
C THR A 235 -11.16 11.41 -35.18
N LEU A 236 -10.87 10.71 -34.08
CA LEU A 236 -11.26 9.30 -33.91
C LEU A 236 -12.77 9.13 -33.89
N VAL A 237 -13.49 9.96 -33.14
CA VAL A 237 -14.96 9.90 -33.06
C VAL A 237 -15.62 10.18 -34.41
N THR A 238 -15.06 11.08 -35.20
CA THR A 238 -15.59 11.37 -36.55
C THR A 238 -15.28 10.28 -37.57
N LYS A 239 -14.13 9.62 -37.44
CA LYS A 239 -13.75 8.51 -38.34
C LYS A 239 -14.54 7.23 -38.09
N GLU A 240 -14.72 6.90 -36.78
CA GLU A 240 -15.32 5.61 -36.37
C GLU A 240 -16.41 5.83 -35.29
N PRO A 241 -17.54 6.47 -35.64
CA PRO A 241 -18.58 6.83 -34.66
C PRO A 241 -19.30 5.63 -34.02
N ASN A 242 -19.21 4.46 -34.60
CA ASN A 242 -19.76 3.22 -34.04
C ASN A 242 -18.88 2.66 -32.89
N ILE A 243 -17.59 2.94 -32.94
CA ILE A 243 -16.61 2.44 -31.98
C ILE A 243 -16.38 3.49 -30.88
N TYR A 244 -16.24 4.77 -31.25
CA TYR A 244 -15.95 5.87 -30.35
C TYR A 244 -17.11 6.84 -30.25
N ASN A 245 -17.43 7.27 -29.02
CA ASN A 245 -18.46 8.27 -28.77
C ASN A 245 -18.07 9.16 -27.61
N ILE A 246 -18.47 10.43 -27.62
CA ILE A 246 -18.32 11.35 -26.49
C ILE A 246 -19.71 11.65 -25.92
N ASN A 247 -19.90 11.42 -24.62
CA ASN A 247 -21.14 11.76 -23.94
C ASN A 247 -21.12 13.18 -23.38
N LYS A 248 -22.32 13.64 -22.89
CA LYS A 248 -22.49 14.99 -22.30
C LYS A 248 -21.67 15.20 -21.00
N GLU A 249 -21.12 14.14 -20.41
CA GLU A 249 -20.33 14.19 -19.18
C GLU A 249 -18.81 14.25 -19.47
N ASN A 250 -18.40 14.67 -20.67
CA ASN A 250 -16.99 14.67 -21.11
C ASN A 250 -16.30 13.31 -20.99
N LYS A 251 -17.02 12.22 -21.24
CA LYS A 251 -16.47 10.88 -21.28
C LYS A 251 -16.34 10.43 -22.72
N LEU A 252 -15.12 10.11 -23.16
CA LEU A 252 -14.89 9.32 -24.36
C LEU A 252 -15.26 7.86 -24.06
N ILE A 253 -16.13 7.31 -24.86
CA ILE A 253 -16.58 5.93 -24.78
C ILE A 253 -15.95 5.18 -25.92
N PHE A 254 -15.33 4.06 -25.62
CA PHE A 254 -14.77 3.10 -26.56
C PHE A 254 -15.56 1.79 -26.42
N ASN A 255 -16.40 1.48 -27.40
CA ASN A 255 -17.15 0.24 -27.46
C ASN A 255 -16.22 -0.88 -27.91
N LEU A 256 -15.72 -1.62 -26.94
CA LEU A 256 -14.75 -2.69 -27.12
C LEU A 256 -15.33 -3.96 -26.52
N ASP A 257 -15.75 -4.89 -27.34
CA ASP A 257 -16.18 -6.21 -26.88
C ASP A 257 -14.99 -7.15 -26.85
N GLU A 258 -14.30 -7.17 -25.70
CA GLU A 258 -13.07 -7.92 -25.51
C GLU A 258 -13.04 -8.52 -24.08
N PRO A 259 -13.41 -9.79 -23.94
CA PRO A 259 -13.44 -10.45 -22.64
C PRO A 259 -12.04 -10.68 -22.06
N CYS A 260 -11.01 -10.84 -22.92
CA CYS A 260 -9.64 -11.08 -22.46
C CYS A 260 -9.00 -9.80 -21.91
N ALA A 261 -8.67 -9.79 -20.62
CA ALA A 261 -8.14 -8.62 -19.91
C ALA A 261 -6.80 -8.12 -20.50
N SER A 262 -5.89 -9.02 -20.84
CA SER A 262 -4.58 -8.65 -21.39
C SER A 262 -4.68 -8.01 -22.78
N VAL A 263 -5.56 -8.54 -23.65
CA VAL A 263 -5.82 -7.98 -24.97
C VAL A 263 -6.50 -6.61 -24.84
N ARG A 264 -7.46 -6.49 -23.93
CA ARG A 264 -8.15 -5.23 -23.64
C ARG A 264 -7.20 -4.15 -23.16
N ARG A 265 -6.27 -4.48 -22.24
CA ARG A 265 -5.22 -3.55 -21.80
C ARG A 265 -4.35 -3.06 -22.95
N ASN A 266 -3.91 -3.97 -23.82
CA ASN A 266 -3.09 -3.62 -24.97
C ASN A 266 -3.83 -2.67 -25.92
N LYS A 267 -5.10 -2.96 -26.24
CA LYS A 267 -5.93 -2.08 -27.09
C LYS A 267 -6.09 -0.69 -26.50
N ILE A 268 -6.33 -0.60 -25.17
CA ILE A 268 -6.45 0.71 -24.49
C ILE A 268 -5.12 1.44 -24.43
N THR A 269 -4.02 0.75 -24.15
CA THR A 269 -2.69 1.35 -24.17
C THR A 269 -2.34 1.90 -25.54
N ASN A 270 -2.61 1.15 -26.61
CA ASN A 270 -2.41 1.61 -27.99
C ASN A 270 -3.27 2.84 -28.30
N LEU A 271 -4.55 2.83 -27.93
CA LEU A 271 -5.43 3.99 -28.08
C LEU A 271 -4.89 5.21 -27.34
N VAL A 272 -4.42 5.05 -26.12
CA VAL A 272 -3.81 6.14 -25.35
C VAL A 272 -2.58 6.70 -26.04
N HIS A 273 -1.72 5.85 -26.60
CA HIS A 273 -0.54 6.29 -27.38
C HIS A 273 -0.93 7.02 -28.67
N GLU A 274 -2.06 6.66 -29.29
CA GLU A 274 -2.55 7.32 -30.50
C GLU A 274 -3.08 8.73 -30.20
N ILE A 275 -3.79 8.91 -29.09
CA ILE A 275 -4.40 10.19 -28.72
C ILE A 275 -3.46 11.15 -27.98
N ILE A 276 -2.40 10.67 -27.33
CA ILE A 276 -1.38 11.50 -26.69
C ILE A 276 -0.25 11.77 -27.69
#